data_e6b0bb475d0827af7f50031be3fb9915
#
_entry.id   e6b0bb475d0827af7f50031be3fb9915
#
_cell.length_a   1.000
_cell.length_b   1.000
_cell.length_c   1.000
_cell.angle_alpha   90.00
_cell.angle_beta   90.00
_cell.angle_gamma   90.00
#
_symmetry.space_group_name_H-M   'P 1'
#
loop_
_entity.id
_entity.type
_entity.pdbx_description
1 polymer ?
#
loop_
_entity_poly.entity_id
_entity_poly.type
_entity_poly.pdbx_seq_one_letter_code
_entity_poly.pdbx_strand_id
1 'polypeptide(L)'
;MRNIFLISLVLLLTTDIKAQGKWGGDSINCITNLSLYREYYKQKNYADALSPWRWAYLNCPRSSGNIYKNGPVIIKARMKLDKENNQEYVDTLMQIYDNRIQYFGKEGFVLGLKGADLLRYDKDSYSEAYQILKKSFEIEQSNSSAGAISSYFKSATIMEKNGKLNKEDLLELYATLSDVIDYNLANNPKKNKYYTQTSLNVESLFTPYADCEALIGIYSKKFSKSPDDIALLKRILKMLDNKECTEDNLFHQVSSKLYELEPSALSASKMGKMSISRKEYSQAINYCKESIDLEQDNEIKAKYFLGLADAYRNSGSFSNARNAVYEALNLKENWGEAYMNLGNIYVAGAKSCGNEFEQKTVYWIAVDMFNKALRDENVETRARKSINTYSKYFPSTEVCFFNNVEKNSSYKIECWINKATLVRTSD
;
A
#
# COMPACT_ATOMS: atom_id res chain seq x y z
N MET A 1 -46.45 -74.26 -38.22
CA MET A 1 -46.29 -72.94 -37.52
C MET A 1 -44.82 -72.58 -37.63
N ARG A 2 -44.50 -71.65 -38.52
CA ARG A 2 -43.15 -71.40 -39.00
C ARG A 2 -42.69 -70.09 -38.40
N ASN A 3 -41.67 -70.10 -37.50
CA ASN A 3 -41.04 -68.94 -36.90
C ASN A 3 -40.12 -68.28 -37.94
N ILE A 4 -40.43 -67.03 -38.28
CA ILE A 4 -39.58 -66.15 -39.10
C ILE A 4 -38.69 -65.39 -38.13
N PHE A 5 -37.37 -65.62 -38.15
CA PHE A 5 -36.37 -64.89 -37.46
C PHE A 5 -35.98 -63.69 -38.34
N LEU A 6 -36.38 -62.45 -37.91
CA LEU A 6 -35.93 -61.23 -38.50
C LEU A 6 -34.55 -60.88 -37.89
N ILE A 7 -33.50 -61.05 -38.66
CA ILE A 7 -32.15 -60.58 -38.32
C ILE A 7 -32.08 -59.10 -38.69
N SER A 8 -32.12 -58.25 -37.67
CA SER A 8 -31.85 -56.77 -37.79
C SER A 8 -30.38 -56.55 -37.93
N LEU A 9 -29.91 -56.18 -39.12
CA LEU A 9 -28.54 -55.79 -39.42
C LEU A 9 -28.31 -54.38 -38.91
N VAL A 10 -27.74 -54.21 -37.70
CA VAL A 10 -27.30 -52.93 -37.18
C VAL A 10 -25.98 -52.54 -37.87
N LEU A 11 -26.05 -51.65 -38.83
CA LEU A 11 -24.86 -50.98 -39.39
C LEU A 11 -24.24 -50.12 -38.30
N LEU A 12 -23.20 -50.62 -37.65
CA LEU A 12 -22.29 -49.81 -36.85
C LEU A 12 -21.52 -48.88 -37.78
N LEU A 13 -22.00 -47.63 -37.91
CA LEU A 13 -21.17 -46.51 -38.40
C LEU A 13 -20.06 -46.26 -37.36
N THR A 14 -18.94 -46.93 -37.54
CA THR A 14 -17.69 -46.58 -36.86
C THR A 14 -17.21 -45.24 -37.42
N THR A 15 -17.62 -44.14 -36.79
CA THR A 15 -16.92 -42.90 -36.97
C THR A 15 -15.51 -43.14 -36.44
N ASP A 16 -14.55 -43.21 -37.33
CA ASP A 16 -13.13 -43.16 -36.98
C ASP A 16 -12.85 -41.86 -36.26
N ILE A 17 -13.03 -41.85 -34.95
CA ILE A 17 -12.44 -40.82 -34.07
C ILE A 17 -10.93 -41.11 -34.09
N LYS A 18 -10.25 -40.61 -35.10
CA LYS A 18 -8.79 -40.53 -35.08
C LYS A 18 -8.43 -39.74 -33.84
N ALA A 19 -8.05 -40.43 -32.77
CA ALA A 19 -7.40 -39.81 -31.63
C ALA A 19 -6.15 -39.12 -32.19
N GLN A 20 -6.22 -37.82 -32.42
CA GLN A 20 -5.05 -37.05 -32.83
C GLN A 20 -3.96 -37.30 -31.81
N GLY A 21 -2.91 -37.98 -32.22
CA GLY A 21 -1.74 -38.20 -31.37
C GLY A 21 -1.15 -36.91 -30.85
N LYS A 22 -0.28 -36.98 -29.87
CA LYS A 22 0.38 -35.83 -29.23
C LYS A 22 0.90 -34.78 -30.23
N TRP A 23 1.26 -35.19 -31.46
CA TRP A 23 1.91 -34.36 -32.47
C TRP A 23 0.94 -33.82 -33.54
N GLY A 24 -0.36 -34.04 -33.39
CA GLY A 24 -1.35 -33.65 -34.40
C GLY A 24 -1.34 -34.51 -35.66
N GLY A 25 -1.88 -34.01 -36.77
CA GLY A 25 -1.93 -34.68 -38.06
C GLY A 25 -0.61 -34.66 -38.85
N ASP A 26 0.30 -33.75 -38.55
CA ASP A 26 1.59 -33.58 -39.19
C ASP A 26 2.71 -33.47 -38.15
N SER A 27 3.24 -34.64 -37.77
CA SER A 27 4.25 -34.74 -36.72
C SER A 27 5.58 -34.10 -37.08
N ILE A 28 5.98 -34.13 -38.36
CA ILE A 28 7.25 -33.56 -38.81
C ILE A 28 7.21 -32.02 -38.69
N ASN A 29 6.21 -31.39 -39.27
CA ASN A 29 6.04 -29.95 -39.16
C ASN A 29 5.78 -29.50 -37.73
N CYS A 30 5.10 -30.30 -36.91
CA CYS A 30 4.92 -30.01 -35.49
C CYS A 30 6.27 -29.95 -34.76
N ILE A 31 7.11 -30.95 -34.90
CA ILE A 31 8.44 -31.03 -34.25
C ILE A 31 9.34 -29.90 -34.75
N THR A 32 9.32 -29.60 -36.05
CA THR A 32 10.11 -28.53 -36.68
C THR A 32 9.71 -27.16 -36.10
N ASN A 33 8.41 -26.82 -36.10
CA ASN A 33 7.95 -25.53 -35.59
C ASN A 33 8.13 -25.39 -34.07
N LEU A 34 7.94 -26.49 -33.30
CA LEU A 34 8.24 -26.48 -31.87
C LEU A 34 9.71 -26.20 -31.58
N SER A 35 10.63 -26.78 -32.36
CA SER A 35 12.06 -26.58 -32.19
C SER A 35 12.46 -25.15 -32.58
N LEU A 36 11.95 -24.68 -33.73
CA LEU A 36 12.26 -23.36 -34.26
C LEU A 36 11.80 -22.22 -33.36
N TYR A 37 10.51 -22.22 -32.90
CA TYR A 37 10.05 -21.16 -32.01
C TYR A 37 10.78 -21.20 -30.66
N ARG A 38 11.15 -22.38 -30.15
CA ARG A 38 11.88 -22.49 -28.88
C ARG A 38 13.28 -21.90 -28.98
N GLU A 39 13.94 -22.08 -30.11
CA GLU A 39 15.26 -21.51 -30.33
C GLU A 39 15.19 -19.99 -30.36
N TYR A 40 14.29 -19.41 -31.15
CA TYR A 40 14.07 -17.96 -31.15
C TYR A 40 13.62 -17.43 -29.77
N TYR A 41 12.77 -18.18 -29.07
CA TYR A 41 12.33 -17.80 -27.72
C TYR A 41 13.49 -17.73 -26.73
N LYS A 42 14.43 -18.70 -26.74
CA LYS A 42 15.62 -18.69 -25.90
C LYS A 42 16.51 -17.49 -26.18
N GLN A 43 16.63 -17.12 -27.44
CA GLN A 43 17.38 -15.92 -27.89
C GLN A 43 16.63 -14.61 -27.62
N LYS A 44 15.43 -14.67 -27.04
CA LYS A 44 14.52 -13.52 -26.84
C LYS A 44 14.09 -12.82 -28.13
N ASN A 45 14.27 -13.50 -29.27
CA ASN A 45 13.80 -13.03 -30.58
C ASN A 45 12.34 -13.43 -30.78
N TYR A 46 11.44 -12.68 -30.10
CA TYR A 46 10.02 -12.98 -30.08
C TYR A 46 9.31 -12.68 -31.39
N ALA A 47 9.88 -11.80 -32.23
CA ALA A 47 9.34 -11.50 -33.54
C ALA A 47 9.39 -12.75 -34.44
N ASP A 48 10.56 -13.37 -34.55
CA ASP A 48 10.76 -14.57 -35.39
C ASP A 48 10.15 -15.82 -34.71
N ALA A 49 9.99 -15.82 -33.38
CA ALA A 49 9.31 -16.91 -32.68
C ALA A 49 7.80 -16.97 -32.96
N LEU A 50 7.17 -15.86 -33.36
CA LEU A 50 5.71 -15.75 -33.47
C LEU A 50 5.12 -16.72 -34.51
N SER A 51 5.63 -16.73 -35.72
CA SER A 51 5.11 -17.57 -36.83
C SER A 51 5.19 -19.07 -36.51
N PRO A 52 6.35 -19.66 -36.17
CA PRO A 52 6.44 -21.07 -35.84
C PRO A 52 5.70 -21.42 -34.54
N TRP A 53 5.62 -20.51 -33.55
CA TRP A 53 4.80 -20.71 -32.37
C TRP A 53 3.30 -20.77 -32.72
N ARG A 54 2.78 -19.85 -33.56
CA ARG A 54 1.39 -19.82 -34.00
C ARG A 54 1.03 -21.08 -34.76
N TRP A 55 1.91 -21.58 -35.61
CA TRP A 55 1.71 -22.83 -36.31
C TRP A 55 1.56 -24.00 -35.32
N ALA A 56 2.48 -24.15 -34.38
CA ALA A 56 2.42 -25.22 -33.37
C ALA A 56 1.18 -25.10 -32.47
N TYR A 57 0.79 -23.89 -32.09
CA TYR A 57 -0.41 -23.62 -31.28
C TYR A 57 -1.69 -24.07 -31.98
N LEU A 58 -1.79 -23.86 -33.31
CA LEU A 58 -3.00 -24.20 -34.07
C LEU A 58 -3.03 -25.68 -34.49
N ASN A 59 -1.90 -26.26 -34.85
CA ASN A 59 -1.87 -27.57 -35.52
C ASN A 59 -1.48 -28.73 -34.58
N CYS A 60 -0.79 -28.47 -33.47
CA CYS A 60 -0.44 -29.50 -32.50
C CYS A 60 -0.57 -29.03 -31.04
N PRO A 61 -1.75 -28.56 -30.62
CA PRO A 61 -1.97 -27.90 -29.33
C PRO A 61 -1.64 -28.76 -28.11
N ARG A 62 -1.71 -30.08 -28.23
CA ARG A 62 -1.41 -31.05 -27.15
C ARG A 62 0.05 -31.47 -27.08
N SER A 63 0.90 -31.01 -28.01
CA SER A 63 2.29 -31.45 -28.11
C SER A 63 3.17 -30.99 -26.95
N SER A 64 2.96 -29.77 -26.43
CA SER A 64 3.77 -29.24 -25.35
C SER A 64 3.09 -28.12 -24.57
N GLY A 65 3.07 -28.26 -23.24
CA GLY A 65 2.61 -27.17 -22.35
C GLY A 65 3.45 -25.88 -22.46
N ASN A 66 4.64 -25.95 -23.05
CA ASN A 66 5.47 -24.75 -23.27
C ASN A 66 4.91 -23.83 -24.35
N ILE A 67 4.07 -24.33 -25.27
CA ILE A 67 3.32 -23.48 -26.21
C ILE A 67 2.53 -22.42 -25.42
N TYR A 68 1.88 -22.83 -24.34
CA TYR A 68 1.01 -21.99 -23.50
C TYR A 68 1.74 -21.21 -22.41
N LYS A 69 2.97 -21.61 -22.07
CA LYS A 69 3.82 -20.82 -21.14
C LYS A 69 4.55 -19.71 -21.87
N ASN A 70 5.01 -19.99 -23.07
CA ASN A 70 5.82 -19.07 -23.88
C ASN A 70 4.95 -18.13 -24.73
N GLY A 71 3.78 -18.62 -25.19
CA GLY A 71 2.85 -17.86 -26.01
C GLY A 71 2.51 -16.48 -25.44
N PRO A 72 2.10 -16.36 -24.17
CA PRO A 72 1.84 -15.06 -23.56
C PRO A 72 3.02 -14.09 -23.61
N VAL A 73 4.27 -14.58 -23.52
CA VAL A 73 5.46 -13.73 -23.61
C VAL A 73 5.65 -13.22 -25.05
N ILE A 74 5.46 -14.10 -26.04
CA ILE A 74 5.58 -13.76 -27.47
C ILE A 74 4.51 -12.72 -27.85
N ILE A 75 3.23 -12.98 -27.48
CA ILE A 75 2.12 -12.06 -27.77
C ILE A 75 2.32 -10.71 -27.10
N LYS A 76 2.71 -10.68 -25.80
CA LYS A 76 3.00 -9.43 -25.10
C LYS A 76 4.16 -8.63 -25.69
N ALA A 77 5.16 -9.31 -26.26
CA ALA A 77 6.22 -8.65 -26.99
C ALA A 77 5.68 -7.99 -28.28
N ARG A 78 4.76 -8.66 -28.98
CA ARG A 78 4.10 -8.10 -30.17
C ARG A 78 3.22 -6.90 -29.84
N MET A 79 2.41 -6.96 -28.77
CA MET A 79 1.58 -5.84 -28.30
C MET A 79 2.35 -4.55 -28.04
N LYS A 80 3.63 -4.65 -27.64
CA LYS A 80 4.48 -3.46 -27.44
C LYS A 80 4.85 -2.76 -28.74
N LEU A 81 4.95 -3.51 -29.83
CA LEU A 81 5.37 -3.04 -31.14
C LEU A 81 4.18 -2.58 -32.01
N ASP A 82 3.02 -3.18 -31.79
CA ASP A 82 1.81 -3.00 -32.58
C ASP A 82 0.65 -2.65 -31.64
N LYS A 83 0.50 -1.35 -31.39
CA LYS A 83 -0.51 -0.83 -30.44
C LYS A 83 -1.89 -0.72 -31.09
N GLU A 84 -1.98 -0.64 -32.39
CA GLU A 84 -3.24 -0.45 -33.11
C GLU A 84 -4.12 -1.71 -33.01
N ASN A 85 -3.49 -2.90 -33.03
CA ASN A 85 -4.18 -4.18 -32.93
C ASN A 85 -4.21 -4.74 -31.50
N ASN A 86 -4.11 -3.88 -30.48
CA ASN A 86 -3.99 -4.31 -29.10
C ASN A 86 -5.13 -5.25 -28.65
N GLN A 87 -6.38 -4.99 -29.06
CA GLN A 87 -7.52 -5.81 -28.65
C GLN A 87 -7.44 -7.24 -29.23
N GLU A 88 -7.05 -7.41 -30.49
CA GLU A 88 -6.86 -8.73 -31.09
C GLU A 88 -5.80 -9.57 -30.33
N TYR A 89 -4.74 -8.90 -29.88
CA TYR A 89 -3.71 -9.55 -29.06
C TYR A 89 -4.22 -9.90 -27.64
N VAL A 90 -5.05 -9.07 -27.03
CA VAL A 90 -5.71 -9.40 -25.75
C VAL A 90 -6.58 -10.63 -25.91
N ASP A 91 -7.44 -10.68 -26.94
CA ASP A 91 -8.31 -11.82 -27.22
C ASP A 91 -7.51 -13.10 -27.45
N THR A 92 -6.42 -13.01 -28.24
CA THR A 92 -5.48 -14.12 -28.45
C THR A 92 -4.86 -14.58 -27.13
N LEU A 93 -4.48 -13.64 -26.26
CA LEU A 93 -3.88 -13.94 -24.95
C LEU A 93 -4.87 -14.67 -24.03
N MET A 94 -6.13 -14.24 -24.00
CA MET A 94 -7.19 -14.90 -23.24
C MET A 94 -7.46 -16.30 -23.74
N GLN A 95 -7.50 -16.50 -25.05
CA GLN A 95 -7.68 -17.81 -25.66
C GLN A 95 -6.49 -18.77 -25.38
N ILE A 96 -5.26 -18.26 -25.32
CA ILE A 96 -4.09 -19.07 -24.93
C ILE A 96 -4.28 -19.64 -23.53
N TYR A 97 -4.79 -18.85 -22.57
CA TYR A 97 -5.04 -19.33 -21.22
C TYR A 97 -6.15 -20.36 -21.16
N ASP A 98 -7.26 -20.15 -21.87
CA ASP A 98 -8.38 -21.10 -21.94
C ASP A 98 -7.93 -22.46 -22.53
N ASN A 99 -7.20 -22.44 -23.64
CA ASN A 99 -6.65 -23.64 -24.25
C ASN A 99 -5.60 -24.32 -23.35
N ARG A 100 -4.84 -23.55 -22.56
CA ARG A 100 -3.93 -24.12 -21.57
C ARG A 100 -4.68 -24.88 -20.49
N ILE A 101 -5.79 -24.36 -19.99
CA ILE A 101 -6.67 -25.05 -19.03
C ILE A 101 -7.21 -26.32 -19.64
N GLN A 102 -7.74 -26.22 -20.85
CA GLN A 102 -8.36 -27.36 -21.57
C GLN A 102 -7.38 -28.51 -21.81
N TYR A 103 -6.14 -28.21 -22.22
CA TYR A 103 -5.18 -29.24 -22.63
C TYR A 103 -4.22 -29.68 -21.53
N PHE A 104 -3.95 -28.82 -20.53
CA PHE A 104 -2.90 -29.07 -19.54
C PHE A 104 -3.36 -28.86 -18.08
N GLY A 105 -4.61 -28.47 -17.87
CA GLY A 105 -5.19 -28.28 -16.52
C GLY A 105 -4.57 -27.12 -15.74
N LYS A 106 -4.51 -27.27 -14.43
CA LYS A 106 -4.06 -26.23 -13.46
C LYS A 106 -4.94 -24.98 -13.52
N GLU A 107 -6.26 -25.20 -13.57
CA GLU A 107 -7.27 -24.16 -13.80
C GLU A 107 -7.05 -22.94 -12.89
N GLY A 108 -7.02 -23.13 -11.56
CA GLY A 108 -6.89 -22.01 -10.62
C GLY A 108 -5.66 -21.16 -10.87
N PHE A 109 -4.48 -21.79 -11.02
CA PHE A 109 -3.25 -21.08 -11.32
C PHE A 109 -3.30 -20.31 -12.66
N VAL A 110 -3.87 -20.93 -13.70
CA VAL A 110 -3.93 -20.32 -15.04
C VAL A 110 -4.94 -19.19 -15.08
N LEU A 111 -6.08 -19.30 -14.38
CA LEU A 111 -7.04 -18.22 -14.20
C LEU A 111 -6.40 -17.00 -13.50
N GLY A 112 -5.52 -17.23 -12.51
CA GLY A 112 -4.78 -16.15 -11.88
C GLY A 112 -3.90 -15.36 -12.86
N LEU A 113 -3.25 -16.04 -13.81
CA LEU A 113 -2.49 -15.40 -14.88
C LEU A 113 -3.40 -14.68 -15.87
N LYS A 114 -4.52 -15.32 -16.27
CA LYS A 114 -5.51 -14.78 -17.20
C LYS A 114 -6.10 -13.47 -16.69
N GLY A 115 -6.63 -13.48 -15.46
CA GLY A 115 -7.24 -12.30 -14.86
C GLY A 115 -6.25 -11.16 -14.62
N ALA A 116 -5.01 -11.47 -14.22
CA ALA A 116 -3.97 -10.46 -14.03
C ALA A 116 -3.55 -9.79 -15.34
N ASP A 117 -3.45 -10.56 -16.43
CA ASP A 117 -3.14 -10.01 -17.74
C ASP A 117 -4.33 -9.25 -18.34
N LEU A 118 -5.56 -9.74 -18.21
CA LEU A 118 -6.76 -9.02 -18.65
C LEU A 118 -6.82 -7.64 -17.98
N LEU A 119 -6.72 -7.57 -16.66
CA LEU A 119 -6.73 -6.31 -15.91
C LEU A 119 -5.60 -5.34 -16.32
N ARG A 120 -4.48 -5.88 -16.80
CA ARG A 120 -3.31 -5.09 -17.23
C ARG A 120 -3.47 -4.51 -18.61
N TYR A 121 -3.99 -5.28 -19.56
CA TYR A 121 -3.97 -4.96 -20.98
C TYR A 121 -5.31 -4.46 -21.53
N ASP A 122 -6.39 -4.77 -20.81
CA ASP A 122 -7.72 -4.23 -21.06
C ASP A 122 -8.33 -3.73 -19.73
N LYS A 123 -8.23 -2.41 -19.53
CA LYS A 123 -8.68 -1.80 -18.27
C LYS A 123 -10.21 -1.73 -18.16
N ASP A 124 -10.91 -1.75 -19.25
CA ASP A 124 -12.37 -1.67 -19.28
C ASP A 124 -13.00 -3.02 -18.89
N SER A 125 -12.29 -4.11 -19.12
CA SER A 125 -12.68 -5.46 -18.70
C SER A 125 -12.37 -5.78 -17.22
N TYR A 126 -12.24 -4.76 -16.35
CA TYR A 126 -11.93 -4.95 -14.93
C TYR A 126 -12.96 -5.83 -14.19
N SER A 127 -14.23 -5.78 -14.60
CA SER A 127 -15.29 -6.59 -13.99
C SER A 127 -15.14 -8.07 -14.32
N GLU A 128 -14.79 -8.39 -15.57
CA GLU A 128 -14.48 -9.76 -15.99
C GLU A 128 -13.20 -10.25 -15.31
N ALA A 129 -12.16 -9.42 -15.30
CA ALA A 129 -10.91 -9.74 -14.62
C ALA A 129 -11.13 -10.05 -13.13
N TYR A 130 -12.01 -9.30 -12.45
CA TYR A 130 -12.39 -9.56 -11.06
C TYR A 130 -13.02 -10.95 -10.90
N GLN A 131 -13.98 -11.34 -11.76
CA GLN A 131 -14.64 -12.64 -11.67
C GLN A 131 -13.66 -13.79 -11.92
N ILE A 132 -12.78 -13.65 -12.91
CA ILE A 132 -11.72 -14.63 -13.22
C ILE A 132 -10.76 -14.80 -12.03
N LEU A 133 -10.32 -13.68 -11.42
CA LEU A 133 -9.41 -13.69 -10.28
C LEU A 133 -10.07 -14.24 -9.01
N LYS A 134 -11.36 -13.92 -8.80
CA LYS A 134 -12.17 -14.51 -7.73
C LYS A 134 -12.20 -16.03 -7.85
N LYS A 135 -12.57 -16.56 -9.02
CA LYS A 135 -12.58 -18.00 -9.29
C LYS A 135 -11.20 -18.64 -9.10
N SER A 136 -10.13 -17.98 -9.57
CA SER A 136 -8.76 -18.41 -9.33
C SER A 136 -8.46 -18.57 -7.84
N PHE A 137 -8.85 -17.57 -7.04
CA PHE A 137 -8.63 -17.56 -5.60
C PHE A 137 -9.45 -18.64 -4.88
N GLU A 138 -10.69 -18.85 -5.27
CA GLU A 138 -11.56 -19.91 -4.71
C GLU A 138 -10.97 -21.31 -4.91
N ILE A 139 -10.28 -21.55 -6.05
CA ILE A 139 -9.63 -22.84 -6.35
C ILE A 139 -8.27 -22.96 -5.63
N GLU A 140 -7.43 -21.95 -5.70
CA GLU A 140 -6.03 -22.04 -5.22
C GLU A 140 -5.89 -21.72 -3.72
N GLN A 141 -6.78 -20.89 -3.16
CA GLN A 141 -6.77 -20.46 -1.74
C GLN A 141 -5.36 -20.10 -1.25
N SER A 142 -4.83 -20.83 -0.27
CA SER A 142 -3.48 -20.59 0.27
C SER A 142 -2.35 -20.77 -0.75
N ASN A 143 -2.60 -21.46 -1.85
CA ASN A 143 -1.64 -21.64 -2.95
C ASN A 143 -1.69 -20.52 -3.99
N SER A 144 -2.59 -19.55 -3.83
CA SER A 144 -2.74 -18.42 -4.75
C SER A 144 -1.42 -17.70 -4.98
N SER A 145 -1.08 -17.43 -6.24
CA SER A 145 0.18 -16.75 -6.55
C SER A 145 0.15 -15.28 -6.11
N ALA A 146 1.30 -14.75 -5.70
CA ALA A 146 1.45 -13.37 -5.26
C ALA A 146 0.88 -12.34 -6.27
N GLY A 147 1.15 -12.55 -7.57
CA GLY A 147 0.63 -11.68 -8.62
C GLY A 147 -0.89 -11.75 -8.79
N ALA A 148 -1.49 -12.95 -8.65
CA ALA A 148 -2.93 -13.11 -8.71
C ALA A 148 -3.64 -12.41 -7.53
N ILE A 149 -3.11 -12.55 -6.31
CA ILE A 149 -3.62 -11.87 -5.10
C ILE A 149 -3.59 -10.34 -5.30
N SER A 150 -2.45 -9.79 -5.72
CA SER A 150 -2.33 -8.34 -5.95
C SER A 150 -3.30 -7.84 -7.01
N SER A 151 -3.47 -8.58 -8.12
CA SER A 151 -4.41 -8.23 -9.18
C SER A 151 -5.87 -8.38 -8.76
N TYR A 152 -6.18 -9.38 -7.93
CA TYR A 152 -7.53 -9.60 -7.41
C TYR A 152 -7.96 -8.43 -6.52
N PHE A 153 -7.12 -8.03 -5.56
CA PHE A 153 -7.44 -6.89 -4.72
C PHE A 153 -7.53 -5.58 -5.52
N LYS A 154 -6.63 -5.38 -6.50
CA LYS A 154 -6.69 -4.23 -7.39
C LYS A 154 -7.98 -4.19 -8.20
N SER A 155 -8.43 -5.32 -8.78
CA SER A 155 -9.70 -5.35 -9.50
C SER A 155 -10.89 -5.07 -8.59
N ALA A 156 -10.87 -5.56 -7.34
CA ALA A 156 -11.90 -5.28 -6.34
C ALA A 156 -11.98 -3.78 -5.99
N THR A 157 -10.84 -3.08 -5.86
CA THR A 157 -10.85 -1.62 -5.63
C THR A 157 -11.42 -0.85 -6.82
N ILE A 158 -11.24 -1.35 -8.05
CA ILE A 158 -11.87 -0.75 -9.24
C ILE A 158 -13.39 -1.02 -9.24
N MET A 159 -13.80 -2.24 -8.87
CA MET A 159 -15.22 -2.61 -8.75
C MET A 159 -15.94 -1.72 -7.74
N GLU A 160 -15.31 -1.46 -6.57
CA GLU A 160 -15.87 -0.59 -5.54
C GLU A 160 -15.98 0.86 -6.02
N LYS A 161 -14.93 1.43 -6.62
CA LYS A 161 -14.96 2.78 -7.19
C LYS A 161 -16.05 2.99 -8.25
N ASN A 162 -16.47 1.93 -8.91
CA ASN A 162 -17.56 1.93 -9.90
C ASN A 162 -18.91 1.49 -9.32
N GLY A 163 -19.04 1.42 -7.99
CA GLY A 163 -20.28 1.07 -7.30
C GLY A 163 -20.75 -0.37 -7.49
N LYS A 164 -19.86 -1.29 -7.92
CA LYS A 164 -20.18 -2.71 -8.14
C LYS A 164 -19.80 -3.61 -6.94
N LEU A 165 -19.08 -3.07 -5.98
CA LEU A 165 -18.81 -3.65 -4.66
C LEU A 165 -19.00 -2.56 -3.60
N ASN A 166 -19.34 -2.95 -2.37
CA ASN A 166 -19.36 -2.01 -1.24
C ASN A 166 -18.03 -2.03 -0.48
N LYS A 167 -17.88 -1.10 0.47
CA LYS A 167 -16.67 -0.99 1.30
C LYS A 167 -16.47 -2.24 2.16
N GLU A 168 -17.54 -2.78 2.71
CA GLU A 168 -17.54 -3.95 3.59
C GLU A 168 -16.98 -5.19 2.87
N ASP A 169 -17.42 -5.44 1.61
CA ASP A 169 -16.88 -6.51 0.78
C ASP A 169 -15.36 -6.37 0.57
N LEU A 170 -14.89 -5.12 0.41
CA LEU A 170 -13.47 -4.84 0.23
C LEU A 170 -12.66 -5.08 1.51
N LEU A 171 -13.23 -4.72 2.68
CA LEU A 171 -12.62 -4.98 3.99
C LEU A 171 -12.49 -6.48 4.27
N GLU A 172 -13.54 -7.26 3.98
CA GLU A 172 -13.53 -8.71 4.13
C GLU A 172 -12.52 -9.37 3.18
N LEU A 173 -12.49 -8.93 1.92
CA LEU A 173 -11.52 -9.41 0.95
C LEU A 173 -10.08 -9.10 1.38
N TYR A 174 -9.83 -7.89 1.90
CA TYR A 174 -8.51 -7.54 2.43
C TYR A 174 -8.08 -8.47 3.56
N ALA A 175 -8.96 -8.72 4.53
CA ALA A 175 -8.68 -9.62 5.64
C ALA A 175 -8.30 -11.01 5.13
N THR A 176 -9.11 -11.56 4.20
CA THR A 176 -8.91 -12.90 3.62
C THR A 176 -7.60 -13.00 2.85
N LEU A 177 -7.32 -12.04 1.94
CA LEU A 177 -6.10 -12.06 1.14
C LEU A 177 -4.84 -11.83 1.98
N SER A 178 -4.95 -11.00 3.01
CA SER A 178 -3.87 -10.73 3.95
C SER A 178 -3.52 -11.98 4.78
N ASP A 179 -4.50 -12.82 5.16
CA ASP A 179 -4.23 -14.10 5.82
C ASP A 179 -3.46 -15.07 4.90
N VAL A 180 -3.80 -15.11 3.61
CA VAL A 180 -3.09 -15.93 2.62
C VAL A 180 -1.66 -15.40 2.38
N ILE A 181 -1.47 -14.10 2.35
CA ILE A 181 -0.13 -13.49 2.23
C ILE A 181 0.71 -13.87 3.46
N ASP A 182 0.18 -13.72 4.67
CA ASP A 182 0.87 -14.05 5.91
C ASP A 182 1.25 -15.53 5.98
N TYR A 183 0.32 -16.42 5.61
CA TYR A 183 0.60 -17.85 5.49
C TYR A 183 1.78 -18.15 4.55
N ASN A 184 1.82 -17.50 3.38
CA ASN A 184 2.89 -17.73 2.41
C ASN A 184 4.23 -17.12 2.84
N LEU A 185 4.22 -15.99 3.53
CA LEU A 185 5.44 -15.40 4.10
C LEU A 185 6.06 -16.33 5.15
N ALA A 186 5.25 -17.00 5.97
CA ALA A 186 5.72 -17.93 6.97
C ALA A 186 6.19 -19.28 6.38
N ASN A 187 5.50 -19.78 5.33
CA ASN A 187 5.67 -21.16 4.88
C ASN A 187 6.41 -21.33 3.54
N ASN A 188 6.64 -20.24 2.79
CA ASN A 188 7.25 -20.28 1.46
C ASN A 188 8.47 -19.37 1.32
N PRO A 189 9.59 -19.61 2.02
CA PRO A 189 10.75 -18.71 2.07
C PRO A 189 11.34 -18.39 0.69
N LYS A 190 11.30 -19.32 -0.26
CA LYS A 190 11.76 -19.10 -1.64
C LYS A 190 10.93 -18.05 -2.40
N LYS A 191 9.71 -17.76 -1.96
CA LYS A 191 8.79 -16.82 -2.58
C LYS A 191 8.60 -15.54 -1.75
N ASN A 192 9.27 -15.40 -0.60
CA ASN A 192 9.09 -14.26 0.32
C ASN A 192 9.15 -12.91 -0.38
N LYS A 193 10.13 -12.69 -1.25
CA LYS A 193 10.25 -11.42 -2.00
C LYS A 193 8.96 -11.04 -2.73
N TYR A 194 8.28 -12.02 -3.33
CA TYR A 194 7.05 -11.75 -4.09
C TYR A 194 5.87 -11.46 -3.17
N TYR A 195 5.72 -12.22 -2.07
CA TYR A 195 4.63 -11.99 -1.12
C TYR A 195 4.83 -10.73 -0.28
N THR A 196 6.08 -10.35 0.06
CA THR A 196 6.39 -9.05 0.69
C THR A 196 5.95 -7.90 -0.22
N GLN A 197 6.30 -7.95 -1.51
CA GLN A 197 5.86 -6.91 -2.45
C GLN A 197 4.34 -6.89 -2.61
N THR A 198 3.69 -8.05 -2.63
CA THR A 198 2.23 -8.15 -2.70
C THR A 198 1.56 -7.59 -1.45
N SER A 199 2.09 -7.85 -0.26
CA SER A 199 1.62 -7.24 0.99
C SER A 199 1.64 -5.71 0.90
N LEU A 200 2.77 -5.13 0.49
CA LEU A 200 2.90 -3.67 0.33
C LEU A 200 1.90 -3.09 -0.68
N ASN A 201 1.70 -3.77 -1.81
CA ASN A 201 0.76 -3.33 -2.84
C ASN A 201 -0.69 -3.39 -2.33
N VAL A 202 -1.08 -4.47 -1.68
CA VAL A 202 -2.44 -4.67 -1.14
C VAL A 202 -2.71 -3.68 0.00
N GLU A 203 -1.74 -3.47 0.92
CA GLU A 203 -1.83 -2.46 1.97
C GLU A 203 -2.00 -1.04 1.41
N SER A 204 -1.21 -0.68 0.39
CA SER A 204 -1.31 0.63 -0.27
C SER A 204 -2.69 0.87 -0.89
N LEU A 205 -3.25 -0.14 -1.55
CA LEU A 205 -4.59 -0.08 -2.14
C LEU A 205 -5.70 -0.07 -1.09
N PHE A 206 -5.49 -0.71 0.05
CA PHE A 206 -6.43 -0.79 1.17
C PHE A 206 -6.46 0.50 2.00
N THR A 207 -5.34 1.20 2.13
CA THR A 207 -5.20 2.37 3.01
C THR A 207 -6.31 3.41 2.88
N PRO A 208 -6.84 3.77 1.68
CA PRO A 208 -7.94 4.74 1.58
C PRO A 208 -9.24 4.29 2.25
N TYR A 209 -9.46 2.98 2.38
CA TYR A 209 -10.68 2.37 2.92
C TYR A 209 -10.60 2.08 4.42
N ALA A 210 -9.39 2.03 4.97
CA ALA A 210 -9.16 1.71 6.37
C ALA A 210 -9.49 2.91 7.27
N ASP A 211 -10.42 2.74 8.19
CA ASP A 211 -10.62 3.58 9.37
C ASP A 211 -10.22 2.79 10.64
N CYS A 212 -10.28 3.45 11.80
CA CYS A 212 -9.86 2.81 13.05
C CYS A 212 -10.70 1.56 13.38
N GLU A 213 -12.01 1.63 13.18
CA GLU A 213 -12.92 0.52 13.50
C GLU A 213 -12.60 -0.71 12.63
N ALA A 214 -12.46 -0.52 11.33
CA ALA A 214 -12.10 -1.59 10.40
C ALA A 214 -10.73 -2.21 10.73
N LEU A 215 -9.72 -1.38 10.99
CA LEU A 215 -8.38 -1.86 11.34
C LEU A 215 -8.39 -2.66 12.66
N ILE A 216 -9.05 -2.14 13.68
CA ILE A 216 -9.17 -2.81 14.99
C ILE A 216 -9.87 -4.15 14.83
N GLY A 217 -11.01 -4.19 14.10
CA GLY A 217 -11.77 -5.41 13.86
C GLY A 217 -10.95 -6.51 13.14
N ILE A 218 -10.15 -6.13 12.15
CA ILE A 218 -9.29 -7.07 11.41
C ILE A 218 -8.09 -7.51 12.25
N TYR A 219 -7.37 -6.55 12.81
CA TYR A 219 -6.07 -6.83 13.44
C TYR A 219 -6.17 -7.40 14.85
N SER A 220 -7.25 -7.14 15.62
CA SER A 220 -7.48 -7.81 16.91
C SER A 220 -7.55 -9.33 16.76
N LYS A 221 -8.25 -9.81 15.73
CA LYS A 221 -8.34 -11.25 15.43
C LYS A 221 -6.99 -11.84 15.06
N LYS A 222 -6.18 -11.11 14.26
CA LYS A 222 -4.84 -11.54 13.86
C LYS A 222 -3.87 -11.56 15.04
N PHE A 223 -3.86 -10.51 15.85
CA PHE A 223 -3.04 -10.41 17.06
C PHE A 223 -3.36 -11.54 18.06
N SER A 224 -4.64 -11.84 18.29
CA SER A 224 -5.04 -12.95 19.17
C SER A 224 -4.58 -14.33 18.68
N LYS A 225 -4.45 -14.53 17.35
CA LYS A 225 -3.98 -15.79 16.77
C LYS A 225 -2.46 -15.92 16.80
N SER A 226 -1.73 -14.82 16.66
CA SER A 226 -0.27 -14.81 16.53
C SER A 226 0.33 -13.61 17.29
N PRO A 227 0.25 -13.60 18.64
CA PRO A 227 0.65 -12.44 19.44
C PRO A 227 2.17 -12.21 19.44
N ASP A 228 2.98 -13.22 19.11
CA ASP A 228 4.45 -13.16 19.12
C ASP A 228 5.05 -12.97 17.70
N ASP A 229 4.22 -12.78 16.67
CA ASP A 229 4.69 -12.52 15.30
C ASP A 229 5.14 -11.07 15.16
N ILE A 230 6.45 -10.84 15.26
CA ILE A 230 7.08 -9.51 15.18
C ILE A 230 6.71 -8.77 13.88
N ALA A 231 6.65 -9.49 12.76
CA ALA A 231 6.30 -8.88 11.46
C ALA A 231 4.85 -8.39 11.47
N LEU A 232 3.93 -9.18 12.03
CA LEU A 232 2.54 -8.80 12.21
C LEU A 232 2.41 -7.62 13.18
N LEU A 233 3.10 -7.63 14.33
CA LEU A 233 3.09 -6.54 15.30
C LEU A 233 3.53 -5.21 14.66
N LYS A 234 4.65 -5.23 13.92
CA LYS A 234 5.13 -4.05 13.19
C LYS A 234 4.12 -3.53 12.16
N ARG A 235 3.44 -4.44 11.47
CA ARG A 235 2.39 -4.10 10.49
C ARG A 235 1.19 -3.46 11.17
N ILE A 236 0.68 -4.05 12.25
CA ILE A 236 -0.45 -3.51 13.01
C ILE A 236 -0.14 -2.08 13.46
N LEU A 237 1.00 -1.89 14.11
CA LEU A 237 1.41 -0.56 14.60
C LEU A 237 1.55 0.46 13.47
N LYS A 238 2.12 0.07 12.33
CA LYS A 238 2.22 0.94 11.16
C LYS A 238 0.84 1.38 10.65
N MET A 239 -0.10 0.45 10.55
CA MET A 239 -1.44 0.75 10.03
C MET A 239 -2.25 1.63 10.99
N LEU A 240 -2.25 1.29 12.28
CA LEU A 240 -2.94 2.08 13.31
C LEU A 240 -2.31 3.47 13.48
N ASP A 241 -0.99 3.57 13.42
CA ASP A 241 -0.26 4.82 13.52
C ASP A 241 -0.55 5.76 12.35
N ASN A 242 -0.53 5.24 11.11
CA ASN A 242 -0.83 6.00 9.90
C ASN A 242 -2.27 6.57 9.88
N LYS A 243 -3.17 5.97 10.63
CA LYS A 243 -4.59 6.36 10.75
C LYS A 243 -4.90 7.07 12.07
N GLU A 244 -3.86 7.38 12.84
CA GLU A 244 -4.00 8.06 14.15
C GLU A 244 -4.86 7.30 15.17
N CYS A 245 -4.98 5.95 15.01
CA CYS A 245 -5.72 5.07 15.93
C CYS A 245 -4.88 4.69 17.16
N THR A 246 -4.16 5.64 17.74
CA THR A 246 -3.16 5.39 18.79
C THR A 246 -3.73 5.37 20.21
N GLU A 247 -4.99 5.77 20.36
CA GLU A 247 -5.69 5.73 21.66
C GLU A 247 -6.38 4.38 21.90
N ASP A 248 -6.43 3.51 20.88
CA ASP A 248 -7.09 2.21 21.00
C ASP A 248 -6.25 1.21 21.80
N ASN A 249 -6.96 0.33 22.51
CA ASN A 249 -6.32 -0.69 23.34
C ASN A 249 -5.45 -1.66 22.54
N LEU A 250 -5.80 -1.95 21.29
CA LEU A 250 -5.00 -2.78 20.41
C LEU A 250 -3.62 -2.16 20.16
N PHE A 251 -3.56 -0.85 19.87
CA PHE A 251 -2.30 -0.13 19.72
C PHE A 251 -1.42 -0.26 20.96
N HIS A 252 -2.04 -0.13 22.14
CA HIS A 252 -1.32 -0.24 23.41
C HIS A 252 -0.77 -1.65 23.65
N GLN A 253 -1.59 -2.68 23.46
CA GLN A 253 -1.19 -4.07 23.64
C GLN A 253 -0.06 -4.47 22.67
N VAL A 254 -0.23 -4.11 21.40
CA VAL A 254 0.76 -4.45 20.36
C VAL A 254 2.08 -3.69 20.54
N SER A 255 2.02 -2.42 20.98
CA SER A 255 3.24 -1.64 21.29
C SER A 255 4.03 -2.27 22.44
N SER A 256 3.35 -2.62 23.52
CA SER A 256 3.98 -3.27 24.68
C SER A 256 4.57 -4.63 24.29
N LYS A 257 3.82 -5.42 23.50
CA LYS A 257 4.29 -6.75 23.08
C LYS A 257 5.49 -6.67 22.13
N LEU A 258 5.48 -5.72 21.19
CA LEU A 258 6.64 -5.52 20.31
C LEU A 258 7.87 -5.07 21.10
N TYR A 259 7.72 -4.19 22.08
CA TYR A 259 8.83 -3.73 22.91
C TYR A 259 9.40 -4.85 23.78
N GLU A 260 8.53 -5.74 24.32
CA GLU A 260 8.95 -6.94 25.07
C GLU A 260 9.80 -7.89 24.21
N LEU A 261 9.36 -8.16 22.97
CA LEU A 261 9.98 -9.14 22.07
C LEU A 261 11.21 -8.60 21.34
N GLU A 262 11.18 -7.33 20.95
CA GLU A 262 12.23 -6.67 20.17
C GLU A 262 12.45 -5.24 20.67
N PRO A 263 13.18 -5.03 21.79
CA PRO A 263 13.62 -3.70 22.21
C PRO A 263 14.46 -3.04 21.10
N SER A 264 13.99 -1.94 20.56
CA SER A 264 14.60 -1.26 19.42
C SER A 264 14.16 0.20 19.35
N ALA A 265 14.85 1.03 18.56
CA ALA A 265 14.44 2.41 18.31
C ALA A 265 12.96 2.51 17.90
N LEU A 266 12.51 1.61 17.01
CA LEU A 266 11.13 1.58 16.56
C LEU A 266 10.16 1.25 17.69
N SER A 267 10.41 0.15 18.44
CA SER A 267 9.50 -0.27 19.51
C SER A 267 9.47 0.73 20.66
N ALA A 268 10.59 1.31 21.03
CA ALA A 268 10.68 2.40 22.02
C ALA A 268 9.86 3.63 21.56
N SER A 269 9.96 4.02 20.27
CA SER A 269 9.15 5.09 19.69
C SER A 269 7.64 4.82 19.80
N LYS A 270 7.20 3.56 19.59
CA LYS A 270 5.79 3.18 19.74
C LYS A 270 5.33 3.21 21.20
N MET A 271 6.19 2.79 22.12
CA MET A 271 5.95 2.95 23.56
C MET A 271 5.84 4.42 23.97
N GLY A 272 6.68 5.30 23.42
CA GLY A 272 6.57 6.73 23.62
C GLY A 272 5.22 7.29 23.18
N LYS A 273 4.76 6.91 22.00
CA LYS A 273 3.46 7.33 21.44
C LYS A 273 2.28 6.80 22.26
N MET A 274 2.34 5.53 22.66
CA MET A 274 1.37 4.92 23.56
C MET A 274 1.29 5.69 24.89
N SER A 275 2.45 6.00 25.50
CA SER A 275 2.48 6.72 26.78
C SER A 275 1.94 8.16 26.66
N ILE A 276 2.10 8.83 25.51
CA ILE A 276 1.45 10.13 25.23
C ILE A 276 -0.07 9.97 25.25
N SER A 277 -0.63 8.96 24.56
CA SER A 277 -2.08 8.74 24.51
C SER A 277 -2.68 8.41 25.88
N ARG A 278 -1.89 7.75 26.75
CA ARG A 278 -2.25 7.49 28.15
C ARG A 278 -1.99 8.67 29.09
N LYS A 279 -1.45 9.78 28.58
CA LYS A 279 -1.06 10.96 29.38
C LYS A 279 0.06 10.67 30.40
N GLU A 280 0.83 9.61 30.19
CA GLU A 280 1.97 9.19 30.98
C GLU A 280 3.25 9.90 30.47
N TYR A 281 3.25 11.24 30.50
CA TYR A 281 4.22 12.08 29.78
C TYR A 281 5.67 11.85 30.19
N SER A 282 5.94 11.56 31.47
CA SER A 282 7.30 11.25 31.94
C SER A 282 7.84 9.97 31.32
N GLN A 283 7.02 8.92 31.20
CA GLN A 283 7.39 7.68 30.54
C GLN A 283 7.55 7.90 29.04
N ALA A 284 6.63 8.67 28.42
CA ALA A 284 6.71 9.04 27.02
C ALA A 284 8.05 9.70 26.65
N ILE A 285 8.50 10.66 27.48
CA ILE A 285 9.77 11.36 27.30
C ILE A 285 10.95 10.36 27.37
N ASN A 286 10.92 9.41 28.31
CA ASN A 286 11.98 8.40 28.46
C ASN A 286 12.06 7.48 27.23
N TYR A 287 10.92 6.93 26.79
CA TYR A 287 10.88 6.08 25.59
C TYR A 287 11.24 6.84 24.29
N CYS A 288 10.83 8.10 24.17
CA CYS A 288 11.25 8.93 23.04
C CYS A 288 12.74 9.17 23.02
N LYS A 289 13.39 9.43 24.18
CA LYS A 289 14.84 9.57 24.29
C LYS A 289 15.55 8.27 23.95
N GLU A 290 15.09 7.14 24.49
CA GLU A 290 15.62 5.81 24.16
C GLU A 290 15.55 5.54 22.64
N SER A 291 14.45 5.87 21.99
CA SER A 291 14.31 5.70 20.53
C SER A 291 15.34 6.55 19.76
N ILE A 292 15.63 7.77 20.22
CA ILE A 292 16.62 8.67 19.62
C ILE A 292 18.04 8.12 19.83
N ASP A 293 18.34 7.60 21.02
CA ASP A 293 19.66 7.08 21.34
C ASP A 293 19.99 5.80 20.56
N LEU A 294 18.99 4.95 20.34
CA LEU A 294 19.14 3.68 19.59
C LEU A 294 19.18 3.86 18.07
N GLU A 295 18.69 5.00 17.53
CA GLU A 295 18.59 5.19 16.08
C GLU A 295 19.90 5.74 15.49
N GLN A 296 20.31 5.17 14.35
CA GLN A 296 21.50 5.59 13.62
C GLN A 296 21.18 6.37 12.34
N ASP A 297 19.99 6.18 11.77
CA ASP A 297 19.53 6.89 10.58
C ASP A 297 19.04 8.29 10.96
N ASN A 298 19.66 9.33 10.43
CA ASN A 298 19.34 10.73 10.74
C ASN A 298 17.91 11.12 10.31
N GLU A 299 17.40 10.58 9.21
CA GLU A 299 16.05 10.85 8.74
C GLU A 299 14.99 10.27 9.69
N ILE A 300 15.25 9.08 10.22
CA ILE A 300 14.38 8.42 11.19
C ILE A 300 14.52 9.08 12.56
N LYS A 301 15.75 9.36 12.98
CA LYS A 301 16.07 10.07 14.23
C LYS A 301 15.38 11.42 14.31
N ALA A 302 15.36 12.18 13.22
CA ALA A 302 14.62 13.44 13.14
C ALA A 302 13.13 13.27 13.47
N LYS A 303 12.50 12.19 12.99
CA LYS A 303 11.09 11.89 13.32
C LYS A 303 10.90 11.57 14.81
N TYR A 304 11.85 10.89 15.42
CA TYR A 304 11.78 10.59 16.85
C TYR A 304 11.95 11.84 17.72
N PHE A 305 12.75 12.80 17.27
CA PHE A 305 12.80 14.13 17.92
C PHE A 305 11.46 14.86 17.85
N LEU A 306 10.67 14.74 16.77
CA LEU A 306 9.32 15.30 16.76
C LEU A 306 8.38 14.57 17.74
N GLY A 307 8.53 13.24 17.89
CA GLY A 307 7.81 12.50 18.93
C GLY A 307 8.16 12.96 20.35
N LEU A 308 9.45 13.23 20.61
CA LEU A 308 9.91 13.82 21.88
C LEU A 308 9.34 15.22 22.10
N ALA A 309 9.28 16.04 21.04
CA ALA A 309 8.69 17.37 21.09
C ALA A 309 7.19 17.30 21.45
N ASP A 310 6.46 16.32 20.89
CA ASP A 310 5.06 16.10 21.23
C ASP A 310 4.88 15.67 22.70
N ALA A 311 5.74 14.79 23.21
CA ALA A 311 5.72 14.39 24.62
C ALA A 311 5.97 15.60 25.55
N TYR A 312 6.97 16.44 25.25
CA TYR A 312 7.23 17.67 25.99
C TYR A 312 6.10 18.69 25.87
N ARG A 313 5.52 18.88 24.68
CA ARG A 313 4.39 19.79 24.47
C ARG A 313 3.19 19.39 25.31
N ASN A 314 2.84 18.11 25.32
CA ASN A 314 1.71 17.59 26.09
C ASN A 314 1.97 17.62 27.61
N SER A 315 3.21 17.59 28.05
CA SER A 315 3.59 17.81 29.46
C SER A 315 3.63 19.29 29.88
N GLY A 316 3.39 20.23 28.94
CA GLY A 316 3.54 21.67 29.19
C GLY A 316 4.98 22.20 29.17
N SER A 317 5.95 21.37 28.83
CA SER A 317 7.38 21.72 28.79
C SER A 317 7.76 22.37 27.44
N PHE A 318 7.17 23.53 27.12
CA PHE A 318 7.24 24.13 25.79
C PHE A 318 8.66 24.48 25.32
N SER A 319 9.55 24.92 26.21
CA SER A 319 10.95 25.20 25.88
C SER A 319 11.68 23.93 25.42
N ASN A 320 11.48 22.81 26.12
CA ASN A 320 12.07 21.53 25.76
C ASN A 320 11.46 20.99 24.47
N ALA A 321 10.14 21.15 24.28
CA ALA A 321 9.46 20.79 23.05
C ALA A 321 10.06 21.53 21.84
N ARG A 322 10.21 22.84 21.93
CA ARG A 322 10.86 23.67 20.89
C ARG A 322 12.29 23.20 20.60
N ASN A 323 13.09 22.96 21.64
CA ASN A 323 14.48 22.51 21.46
C ASN A 323 14.55 21.15 20.74
N ALA A 324 13.67 20.19 21.07
CA ALA A 324 13.60 18.93 20.37
C ALA A 324 13.28 19.10 18.87
N VAL A 325 12.40 20.05 18.50
CA VAL A 325 12.15 20.32 17.08
C VAL A 325 13.38 20.94 16.39
N TYR A 326 14.17 21.76 17.08
CA TYR A 326 15.40 22.28 16.50
C TYR A 326 16.44 21.17 16.26
N GLU A 327 16.53 20.18 17.17
CA GLU A 327 17.38 18.99 16.90
C GLU A 327 16.88 18.21 15.68
N ALA A 328 15.57 18.09 15.50
CA ALA A 328 15.02 17.49 14.28
C ALA A 328 15.41 18.28 13.01
N LEU A 329 15.37 19.63 13.07
CA LEU A 329 15.75 20.49 11.95
C LEU A 329 17.25 20.49 11.68
N ASN A 330 18.11 20.26 12.68
CA ASN A 330 19.55 20.07 12.50
C ASN A 330 19.87 18.79 11.72
N LEU A 331 19.06 17.74 11.89
CA LEU A 331 19.20 16.49 11.16
C LEU A 331 18.54 16.52 9.77
N LYS A 332 17.46 17.30 9.64
CA LYS A 332 16.69 17.42 8.42
C LYS A 332 16.26 18.87 8.19
N GLU A 333 17.07 19.58 7.43
CA GLU A 333 16.82 20.99 7.13
C GLU A 333 15.55 21.22 6.31
N ASN A 334 14.95 22.39 6.47
CA ASN A 334 13.77 22.84 5.69
C ASN A 334 12.57 21.88 5.71
N TRP A 335 12.45 21.08 6.75
CA TRP A 335 11.37 20.11 6.89
C TRP A 335 10.07 20.76 7.36
N GLY A 336 9.05 20.78 6.49
CA GLY A 336 7.76 21.44 6.74
C GLY A 336 7.03 20.90 7.96
N GLU A 337 7.07 19.57 8.22
CA GLU A 337 6.46 18.96 9.39
C GLU A 337 7.06 19.48 10.70
N ALA A 338 8.36 19.70 10.74
CA ALA A 338 9.04 20.28 11.90
C ALA A 338 8.60 21.74 12.14
N TYR A 339 8.45 22.53 11.08
CA TYR A 339 7.93 23.90 11.21
C TYR A 339 6.46 23.92 11.64
N MET A 340 5.63 22.98 11.15
CA MET A 340 4.26 22.80 11.64
C MET A 340 4.24 22.50 13.14
N ASN A 341 5.14 21.62 13.60
CA ASN A 341 5.26 21.25 15.01
C ASN A 341 5.68 22.47 15.86
N LEU A 342 6.66 23.27 15.41
CA LEU A 342 7.05 24.52 16.07
C LEU A 342 5.89 25.50 16.22
N GLY A 343 5.13 25.72 15.15
CA GLY A 343 3.95 26.59 15.19
C GLY A 343 2.93 26.11 16.23
N ASN A 344 2.65 24.80 16.25
CA ASN A 344 1.73 24.18 17.22
C ASN A 344 2.23 24.27 18.66
N ILE A 345 3.54 24.17 18.91
CA ILE A 345 4.16 24.35 20.24
C ILE A 345 3.96 25.78 20.71
N TYR A 346 4.21 26.79 19.84
CA TYR A 346 3.99 28.17 20.19
C TYR A 346 2.52 28.46 20.52
N VAL A 347 1.59 27.97 19.70
CA VAL A 347 0.14 28.11 19.98
C VAL A 347 -0.23 27.45 21.31
N ALA A 348 0.23 26.24 21.58
CA ALA A 348 -0.08 25.52 22.83
C ALA A 348 0.46 26.24 24.06
N GLY A 349 1.65 26.85 23.95
CA GLY A 349 2.31 27.57 25.03
C GLY A 349 1.97 29.07 25.13
N ALA A 350 1.06 29.58 24.33
CA ALA A 350 0.75 31.02 24.29
C ALA A 350 0.27 31.56 25.67
N LYS A 351 -0.58 30.80 26.35
CA LYS A 351 -1.14 31.18 27.67
C LYS A 351 -0.09 31.29 28.78
N SER A 352 1.12 30.76 28.59
CA SER A 352 2.21 30.91 29.56
C SER A 352 3.10 32.14 29.30
N CYS A 353 2.69 33.02 28.39
CA CYS A 353 3.38 34.24 28.07
C CYS A 353 2.65 35.49 28.61
N GLY A 354 2.92 35.86 29.85
CA GLY A 354 2.53 37.15 30.43
C GLY A 354 1.04 37.51 30.37
N ASN A 355 0.74 38.76 30.03
CA ASN A 355 -0.61 39.30 29.98
C ASN A 355 -1.34 38.95 28.65
N GLU A 356 -2.60 39.33 28.49
CA GLU A 356 -3.41 39.02 27.31
C GLU A 356 -2.81 39.49 25.99
N PHE A 357 -2.21 40.70 25.99
CA PHE A 357 -1.53 41.20 24.80
C PHE A 357 -0.33 40.32 24.45
N GLU A 358 0.54 40.02 25.42
CA GLU A 358 1.72 39.19 25.24
C GLU A 358 1.36 37.78 24.76
N GLN A 359 0.28 37.18 25.28
CA GLN A 359 -0.25 35.89 24.80
C GLN A 359 -0.67 35.96 23.34
N LYS A 360 -1.31 37.06 22.90
CA LYS A 360 -1.73 37.24 21.49
C LYS A 360 -0.52 37.46 20.58
N THR A 361 0.57 38.08 21.04
CA THR A 361 1.78 38.25 20.21
C THR A 361 2.44 36.94 19.82
N VAL A 362 2.23 35.86 20.60
CA VAL A 362 2.75 34.53 20.30
C VAL A 362 2.22 33.98 18.98
N TYR A 363 1.02 34.38 18.58
CA TYR A 363 0.47 33.95 17.30
C TYR A 363 1.22 34.50 16.10
N TRP A 364 1.92 35.63 16.23
CA TRP A 364 2.80 36.16 15.18
C TRP A 364 3.90 35.17 14.84
N ILE A 365 4.66 34.72 15.85
CA ILE A 365 5.75 33.76 15.62
C ILE A 365 5.25 32.36 15.26
N ALA A 366 4.07 31.94 15.75
CA ALA A 366 3.46 30.70 15.33
C ALA A 366 3.15 30.71 13.83
N VAL A 367 2.55 31.80 13.33
CA VAL A 367 2.28 31.99 11.90
C VAL A 367 3.56 32.12 11.08
N ASP A 368 4.65 32.68 11.62
CA ASP A 368 5.94 32.63 10.93
C ASP A 368 6.44 31.21 10.68
N MET A 369 6.22 30.30 11.64
CA MET A 369 6.59 28.89 11.45
C MET A 369 5.71 28.22 10.42
N PHE A 370 4.40 28.45 10.44
CA PHE A 370 3.49 27.91 9.42
C PHE A 370 3.82 28.47 8.02
N ASN A 371 4.26 29.73 7.91
CA ASN A 371 4.74 30.29 6.63
C ASN A 371 6.02 29.58 6.13
N LYS A 372 6.94 29.20 7.03
CA LYS A 372 8.09 28.38 6.64
C LYS A 372 7.68 26.99 6.16
N ALA A 373 6.65 26.41 6.75
CA ALA A 373 6.12 25.11 6.37
C ALA A 373 5.49 25.10 4.96
N LEU A 374 5.04 26.24 4.43
CA LEU A 374 4.47 26.34 3.07
C LEU A 374 5.42 25.90 1.95
N ARG A 375 6.72 25.84 2.20
CA ARG A 375 7.73 25.39 1.22
C ARG A 375 7.74 23.88 0.99
N ASP A 376 7.07 23.13 1.85
CA ASP A 376 6.95 21.68 1.78
C ASP A 376 5.53 21.32 1.31
N GLU A 377 5.41 20.81 0.08
CA GLU A 377 4.13 20.45 -0.55
C GLU A 377 3.33 19.45 0.29
N ASN A 378 3.99 18.59 1.07
CA ASN A 378 3.31 17.58 1.90
C ASN A 378 2.48 18.20 3.04
N VAL A 379 2.81 19.40 3.46
CA VAL A 379 2.14 20.09 4.57
C VAL A 379 1.49 21.42 4.18
N GLU A 380 1.64 21.86 2.93
CA GLU A 380 1.18 23.16 2.45
C GLU A 380 -0.29 23.44 2.80
N THR A 381 -1.18 22.49 2.51
CA THR A 381 -2.62 22.65 2.81
C THR A 381 -2.89 22.82 4.30
N ARG A 382 -2.20 22.06 5.16
CA ARG A 382 -2.32 22.18 6.62
C ARG A 382 -1.75 23.51 7.10
N ALA A 383 -0.61 23.94 6.55
CA ALA A 383 0.01 25.20 6.89
C ALA A 383 -0.87 26.40 6.54
N ARG A 384 -1.46 26.42 5.33
CA ARG A 384 -2.43 27.47 4.92
C ARG A 384 -3.64 27.53 5.86
N LYS A 385 -4.20 26.39 6.23
CA LYS A 385 -5.30 26.31 7.20
C LYS A 385 -4.88 26.90 8.56
N SER A 386 -3.71 26.54 9.07
CA SER A 386 -3.20 27.06 10.34
C SER A 386 -2.95 28.56 10.30
N ILE A 387 -2.36 29.08 9.22
CA ILE A 387 -2.16 30.53 9.02
C ILE A 387 -3.52 31.26 9.09
N ASN A 388 -4.49 30.81 8.29
CA ASN A 388 -5.83 31.42 8.25
C ASN A 388 -6.56 31.35 9.59
N THR A 389 -6.34 30.30 10.37
CA THR A 389 -6.94 30.15 11.69
C THR A 389 -6.28 31.10 12.69
N TYR A 390 -4.96 31.07 12.80
CA TYR A 390 -4.25 31.74 13.89
C TYR A 390 -3.98 33.21 13.62
N SER A 391 -4.01 33.70 12.39
CA SER A 391 -3.95 35.16 12.10
C SER A 391 -5.14 35.93 12.67
N LYS A 392 -6.28 35.27 12.90
CA LYS A 392 -7.45 35.89 13.54
C LYS A 392 -7.24 36.23 15.02
N TYR A 393 -6.25 35.61 15.66
CA TYR A 393 -5.93 35.83 17.06
C TYR A 393 -4.85 36.92 17.27
N PHE A 394 -4.39 37.57 16.20
CA PHE A 394 -3.46 38.69 16.33
C PHE A 394 -4.11 39.82 17.14
N PRO A 395 -3.33 40.63 17.87
CA PRO A 395 -3.82 41.85 18.44
C PRO A 395 -4.40 42.76 17.36
N SER A 396 -5.50 43.48 17.64
CA SER A 396 -6.01 44.51 16.73
C SER A 396 -5.06 45.73 16.67
N THR A 397 -5.24 46.57 15.65
CA THR A 397 -4.48 47.84 15.53
C THR A 397 -4.62 48.69 16.78
N GLU A 398 -5.84 48.79 17.33
CA GLU A 398 -6.11 49.51 18.57
C GLU A 398 -5.33 48.93 19.76
N VAL A 399 -5.32 47.62 19.93
CA VAL A 399 -4.60 46.94 21.03
C VAL A 399 -3.09 47.13 20.88
N CYS A 400 -2.55 47.07 19.66
CA CYS A 400 -1.14 47.37 19.39
C CYS A 400 -0.79 48.82 19.76
N PHE A 401 -1.65 49.79 19.40
CA PHE A 401 -1.46 51.21 19.73
C PHE A 401 -1.39 51.45 21.26
N PHE A 402 -2.31 50.85 22.01
CA PHE A 402 -2.31 50.99 23.49
C PHE A 402 -1.09 50.35 24.17
N ASN A 403 -0.42 49.41 23.49
CA ASN A 403 0.82 48.80 23.97
C ASN A 403 2.09 49.42 23.38
N ASN A 404 1.99 50.57 22.70
CA ASN A 404 3.09 51.27 22.05
C ASN A 404 3.86 50.41 21.04
N VAL A 405 3.17 49.59 20.24
CA VAL A 405 3.73 48.69 19.26
C VAL A 405 3.21 49.03 17.87
N GLU A 406 4.11 49.38 16.94
CA GLU A 406 3.76 49.77 15.58
C GLU A 406 3.66 48.60 14.63
N LYS A 407 2.66 48.60 13.74
CA LYS A 407 2.50 47.59 12.67
C LYS A 407 3.77 47.55 11.81
N ASN A 408 4.20 46.36 11.46
CA ASN A 408 5.42 46.06 10.70
C ASN A 408 6.75 46.37 11.45
N SER A 409 6.71 46.80 12.69
CA SER A 409 7.92 46.91 13.53
C SER A 409 8.38 45.53 14.01
N SER A 410 9.61 45.43 14.48
CA SER A 410 10.12 44.22 15.12
C SER A 410 9.69 44.20 16.59
N TYR A 411 9.07 43.09 17.01
CA TYR A 411 8.69 42.88 18.41
C TYR A 411 9.36 41.63 18.98
N LYS A 412 9.98 41.76 20.15
CA LYS A 412 10.61 40.63 20.84
C LYS A 412 9.62 40.01 21.84
N ILE A 413 9.27 38.76 21.61
CA ILE A 413 8.47 37.96 22.54
C ILE A 413 9.41 37.43 23.61
N GLU A 414 9.29 37.94 24.84
CA GLU A 414 10.29 37.73 25.91
C GLU A 414 10.13 36.40 26.66
N CYS A 415 8.93 35.92 26.85
CA CYS A 415 8.67 34.71 27.65
C CYS A 415 9.61 33.54 27.30
N TRP A 416 9.21 32.32 27.52
CA TRP A 416 9.98 31.13 27.18
C TRP A 416 10.38 31.04 25.68
N ILE A 417 9.78 31.87 24.83
CA ILE A 417 10.05 31.93 23.39
C ILE A 417 11.35 32.69 23.10
N ASN A 418 11.54 33.86 23.67
CA ASN A 418 12.70 34.74 23.55
C ASN A 418 13.17 34.93 22.07
N LYS A 419 12.25 35.32 21.19
CA LYS A 419 12.50 35.53 19.75
C LYS A 419 11.77 36.75 19.21
N ALA A 420 12.39 37.41 18.22
CA ALA A 420 11.79 38.55 17.52
C ALA A 420 10.92 38.04 16.35
N THR A 421 9.86 38.78 16.08
CA THR A 421 8.93 38.60 14.94
C THR A 421 8.43 39.99 14.49
N LEU A 422 7.72 40.02 13.35
CA LEU A 422 7.09 41.25 12.87
C LEU A 422 5.70 41.43 13.47
N VAL A 423 5.36 42.64 13.82
CA VAL A 423 4.03 43.05 14.30
C VAL A 423 3.02 43.00 13.15
N ARG A 424 1.95 42.27 13.36
CA ARG A 424 0.81 42.12 12.45
C ARG A 424 -0.48 42.34 13.23
N THR A 425 -1.50 42.84 12.57
CA THR A 425 -2.80 43.09 13.18
C THR A 425 -3.86 42.20 12.57
N SER A 426 -4.94 41.91 13.31
CA SER A 426 -6.06 41.09 12.84
C SER A 426 -7.01 41.84 11.88
N ASP A 427 -6.90 43.18 11.81
CA ASP A 427 -7.65 44.14 11.01
C ASP A 427 -6.77 44.90 9.99
#